data_e94f5e247bb02a8f991f80087ffd210f
#
_entry.id   e94f5e247bb02a8f991f80087ffd210f
#
_cell.length_a   1.000
_cell.length_b   1.000
_cell.length_c   1.000
_cell.angle_alpha   90.00
_cell.angle_beta   90.00
_cell.angle_gamma   90.00
#
_symmetry.space_group_name_H-M   'P 1'
#
loop_
_entity.id
_entity.type
_entity.pdbx_description
1 polymer ?
#
loop_
_entity_poly.entity_id
_entity_poly.type
_entity_poly.pdbx_seq_one_letter_code
_entity_poly.pdbx_strand_id
1 'polypeptide(L)'
;EVKKACKKLSDDEILILSGDEYRITSETQQRIFEMMANYDGIATYRIKGEITKEVKKMQLVRQAQNLTVDSMNVSFTVQSDSGETFSTGGDQGMKVVFHDILSVKPSLSEYVDKVKEDTQSDKNVISIIPSPDYASEIQQIAEAILRINYIKDVPNLTPEEKKVVDEIANTLEDKTSQLEQAIIKSYTEG
;
A
#
# COMPACT_ATOMS: atom_id res chain seq x y z
N GLU A 1 33.21 -2.35 3.11
CA GLU A 1 32.90 -3.27 4.24
C GLU A 1 32.14 -2.55 5.37
N VAL A 2 32.63 -1.39 5.86
CA VAL A 2 31.97 -0.63 6.95
C VAL A 2 30.51 -0.28 6.64
N LYS A 3 30.20 0.26 5.45
CA LYS A 3 28.81 0.58 5.05
C LYS A 3 27.90 -0.66 5.05
N LYS A 4 28.44 -1.83 4.68
CA LYS A 4 27.66 -3.08 4.68
C LYS A 4 27.41 -3.58 6.10
N ALA A 5 28.39 -3.42 7.00
CA ALA A 5 28.23 -3.74 8.42
C ALA A 5 27.23 -2.79 9.10
N CYS A 6 27.33 -1.48 8.86
CA CYS A 6 26.37 -0.50 9.39
C CYS A 6 24.95 -0.76 8.88
N LYS A 7 24.81 -1.12 7.59
CA LYS A 7 23.50 -1.47 7.04
C LYS A 7 22.92 -2.70 7.75
N LYS A 8 23.72 -3.74 7.96
CA LYS A 8 23.27 -4.94 8.68
C LYS A 8 22.84 -4.62 10.11
N LEU A 9 23.64 -3.82 10.85
CA LEU A 9 23.29 -3.38 12.20
C LEU A 9 22.05 -2.46 12.24
N SER A 10 21.77 -1.74 11.15
CA SER A 10 20.54 -0.96 11.00
C SER A 10 19.34 -1.88 10.69
N ASP A 11 19.54 -2.91 9.87
CA ASP A 11 18.52 -3.92 9.60
C ASP A 11 18.18 -4.74 10.87
N ASP A 12 19.18 -4.93 11.77
CA ASP A 12 19.02 -5.56 13.09
C ASP A 12 18.51 -4.56 14.17
N GLU A 13 18.11 -3.34 13.80
CA GLU A 13 17.58 -2.27 14.69
C GLU A 13 18.55 -1.82 15.80
N ILE A 14 19.83 -2.20 15.72
CA ILE A 14 20.90 -1.79 16.66
C ILE A 14 21.39 -0.37 16.35
N LEU A 15 21.35 0.02 15.06
CA LEU A 15 21.71 1.36 14.60
C LEU A 15 20.51 2.02 13.90
N ILE A 16 20.36 3.31 14.10
CA ILE A 16 19.43 4.15 13.35
C ILE A 16 20.24 5.10 12.47
N LEU A 17 19.86 5.23 11.21
CA LEU A 17 20.36 6.28 10.33
C LEU A 17 19.60 7.58 10.62
N SER A 18 20.32 8.59 11.10
CA SER A 18 19.78 9.92 11.39
C SER A 18 20.52 10.97 10.55
N GLY A 19 19.94 11.39 9.44
CA GLY A 19 20.65 12.13 8.39
C GLY A 19 21.75 11.26 7.77
N ASP A 20 23.00 11.71 7.83
CA ASP A 20 24.18 10.98 7.32
C ASP A 20 24.91 10.17 8.40
N GLU A 21 24.39 10.12 9.63
CA GLU A 21 25.06 9.49 10.78
C GLU A 21 24.29 8.26 11.27
N TYR A 22 25.05 7.20 11.64
CA TYR A 22 24.50 6.05 12.37
C TYR A 22 24.58 6.28 13.86
N ARG A 23 23.47 6.08 14.58
CA ARG A 23 23.38 6.18 16.04
C ARG A 23 22.94 4.85 16.63
N ILE A 24 23.48 4.51 17.80
CA ILE A 24 23.03 3.33 18.55
C ILE A 24 21.65 3.59 19.11
N THR A 25 20.72 2.63 18.94
CA THR A 25 19.39 2.69 19.52
C THR A 25 19.45 2.65 21.04
N SER A 26 18.66 3.49 21.71
CA SER A 26 18.49 3.38 23.16
C SER A 26 17.67 2.14 23.53
N GLU A 27 17.77 1.67 24.77
CA GLU A 27 16.95 0.56 25.28
C GLU A 27 15.44 0.84 25.08
N THR A 28 15.04 2.09 25.27
CA THR A 28 13.64 2.53 25.04
C THR A 28 13.24 2.37 23.58
N GLN A 29 14.12 2.77 22.64
CA GLN A 29 13.84 2.61 21.20
C GLN A 29 13.79 1.15 20.81
N GLN A 30 14.74 0.31 21.29
CA GLN A 30 14.72 -1.13 21.03
C GLN A 30 13.44 -1.78 21.51
N ARG A 31 12.98 -1.44 22.72
CA ARG A 31 11.70 -1.94 23.24
C ARG A 31 10.51 -1.54 22.36
N ILE A 32 10.46 -0.31 21.88
CA ILE A 32 9.39 0.14 20.97
C ILE A 32 9.45 -0.62 19.65
N PHE A 33 10.64 -0.82 19.07
CA PHE A 33 10.80 -1.61 17.83
C PHE A 33 10.41 -3.08 18.04
N GLU A 34 10.78 -3.70 19.15
CA GLU A 34 10.34 -5.05 19.52
C GLU A 34 8.81 -5.14 19.62
N MET A 35 8.16 -4.14 20.23
CA MET A 35 6.69 -4.09 20.29
C MET A 35 6.07 -3.99 18.89
N MET A 36 6.64 -3.20 17.99
CA MET A 36 6.20 -3.09 16.60
C MET A 36 6.45 -4.41 15.85
N ALA A 37 7.61 -5.03 16.01
CA ALA A 37 7.98 -6.29 15.35
C ALA A 37 7.08 -7.45 15.79
N ASN A 38 6.76 -7.51 17.09
CA ASN A 38 5.91 -8.55 17.68
C ASN A 38 4.41 -8.29 17.50
N TYR A 39 4.02 -7.22 16.79
CA TYR A 39 2.61 -6.99 16.47
C TYR A 39 2.11 -8.01 15.45
N ASP A 40 1.32 -8.97 15.92
CA ASP A 40 0.73 -10.07 15.15
C ASP A 40 -0.64 -9.71 14.52
N GLY A 41 -1.14 -8.50 14.77
CA GLY A 41 -2.39 -8.00 14.19
C GLY A 41 -2.31 -7.62 12.71
N ILE A 42 -1.20 -7.94 12.01
CA ILE A 42 -1.02 -7.69 10.58
C ILE A 42 -1.61 -8.85 9.77
N ALA A 43 -2.93 -8.85 9.66
CA ALA A 43 -3.61 -9.78 8.77
C ALA A 43 -3.65 -9.23 7.33
N THR A 44 -3.61 -10.13 6.35
CA THR A 44 -3.62 -9.78 4.91
C THR A 44 -4.76 -8.83 4.56
N TYR A 45 -5.95 -8.98 5.16
CA TYR A 45 -7.08 -8.11 4.89
C TYR A 45 -6.85 -6.66 5.35
N ARG A 46 -6.04 -6.44 6.42
CA ARG A 46 -5.69 -5.09 6.89
C ARG A 46 -4.71 -4.42 5.95
N ILE A 47 -3.71 -5.17 5.47
CA ILE A 47 -2.75 -4.70 4.46
C ILE A 47 -3.52 -4.29 3.20
N LYS A 48 -4.40 -5.15 2.71
CA LYS A 48 -5.28 -4.85 1.57
C LYS A 48 -6.15 -3.62 1.83
N GLY A 49 -6.67 -3.46 3.03
CA GLY A 49 -7.47 -2.30 3.44
C GLY A 49 -6.69 -0.97 3.33
N GLU A 50 -5.43 -0.93 3.80
CA GLU A 50 -4.59 0.26 3.66
C GLU A 50 -4.27 0.55 2.19
N ILE A 51 -3.94 -0.46 1.40
CA ILE A 51 -3.69 -0.30 -0.05
C ILE A 51 -4.94 0.21 -0.75
N THR A 52 -6.09 -0.41 -0.53
CA THR A 52 -7.37 -0.02 -1.15
C THR A 52 -7.78 1.42 -0.81
N LYS A 53 -7.52 1.84 0.43
CA LYS A 53 -7.77 3.21 0.88
C LYS A 53 -6.96 4.23 0.06
N GLU A 54 -5.70 3.93 -0.27
CA GLU A 54 -4.88 4.81 -1.09
C GLU A 54 -5.26 4.72 -2.58
N VAL A 55 -5.57 3.53 -3.10
CA VAL A 55 -6.10 3.36 -4.46
C VAL A 55 -7.33 4.24 -4.70
N LYS A 56 -8.27 4.27 -3.75
CA LYS A 56 -9.48 5.14 -3.85
C LYS A 56 -9.18 6.62 -4.02
N LYS A 57 -8.07 7.10 -3.48
CA LYS A 57 -7.68 8.53 -3.54
C LYS A 57 -7.03 8.89 -4.87
N MET A 58 -6.55 7.92 -5.64
CA MET A 58 -5.81 8.15 -6.87
C MET A 58 -6.63 8.96 -7.88
N GLN A 59 -5.94 9.88 -8.56
CA GLN A 59 -6.54 10.62 -9.66
C GLN A 59 -7.01 9.70 -10.78
N LEU A 60 -6.31 8.58 -11.03
CA LEU A 60 -6.68 7.57 -12.02
C LEU A 60 -8.08 6.98 -11.76
N VAL A 61 -8.43 6.72 -10.49
CA VAL A 61 -9.76 6.25 -10.09
C VAL A 61 -10.84 7.28 -10.40
N ARG A 62 -10.55 8.57 -10.16
CA ARG A 62 -11.48 9.66 -10.47
C ARG A 62 -11.64 9.85 -11.97
N GLN A 63 -10.55 9.73 -12.74
CA GLN A 63 -10.59 9.81 -14.20
C GLN A 63 -11.31 8.63 -14.83
N ALA A 64 -11.16 7.42 -14.26
CA ALA A 64 -11.83 6.22 -14.73
C ALA A 64 -13.36 6.29 -14.61
N GLN A 65 -13.91 7.16 -13.77
CA GLN A 65 -15.34 7.33 -13.64
C GLN A 65 -15.98 7.92 -14.91
N ASN A 66 -15.27 8.83 -15.59
CA ASN A 66 -15.77 9.50 -16.80
C ASN A 66 -14.68 9.48 -17.86
N LEU A 67 -14.84 8.62 -18.84
CA LEU A 67 -13.93 8.50 -19.97
C LEU A 67 -14.57 9.09 -21.23
N THR A 68 -13.77 9.75 -22.03
CA THR A 68 -14.18 10.19 -23.36
C THR A 68 -13.73 9.17 -24.39
N VAL A 69 -14.69 8.51 -25.03
CA VAL A 69 -14.46 7.53 -26.10
C VAL A 69 -15.13 8.06 -27.36
N ASP A 70 -14.37 8.25 -28.43
CA ASP A 70 -14.89 8.75 -29.73
C ASP A 70 -15.76 10.02 -29.61
N SER A 71 -15.32 10.99 -28.77
CA SER A 71 -16.02 12.24 -28.47
C SER A 71 -17.31 12.08 -27.63
N MET A 72 -17.62 10.88 -27.15
CA MET A 72 -18.71 10.61 -26.22
C MET A 72 -18.19 10.49 -24.80
N ASN A 73 -18.85 11.16 -23.86
CA ASN A 73 -18.58 10.97 -22.45
C ASN A 73 -19.32 9.72 -21.96
N VAL A 74 -18.58 8.76 -21.46
CA VAL A 74 -19.13 7.51 -20.91
C VAL A 74 -18.81 7.46 -19.43
N SER A 75 -19.82 7.23 -18.61
CA SER A 75 -19.69 7.10 -17.15
C SER A 75 -19.57 5.63 -16.74
N PHE A 76 -18.66 5.35 -15.82
CA PHE A 76 -18.39 4.01 -15.31
C PHE A 76 -18.60 3.94 -13.80
N THR A 77 -19.08 2.80 -13.32
CA THR A 77 -18.92 2.43 -11.91
C THR A 77 -17.50 1.95 -11.70
N VAL A 78 -16.77 2.57 -10.79
CA VAL A 78 -15.39 2.18 -10.45
C VAL A 78 -15.39 1.37 -9.17
N GLN A 79 -14.79 0.21 -9.21
CA GLN A 79 -14.74 -0.73 -8.07
C GLN A 79 -13.43 -1.51 -8.02
N SER A 80 -13.16 -2.14 -6.87
CA SER A 80 -12.11 -3.16 -6.75
C SER A 80 -12.58 -4.51 -7.32
N ASP A 81 -11.65 -5.43 -7.56
CA ASP A 81 -11.94 -6.83 -7.91
C ASP A 81 -12.65 -7.60 -6.79
N SER A 82 -12.51 -7.17 -5.52
CA SER A 82 -13.28 -7.68 -4.39
C SER A 82 -14.73 -7.16 -4.32
N GLY A 83 -15.13 -6.26 -5.23
CA GLY A 83 -16.47 -5.68 -5.30
C GLY A 83 -16.67 -4.42 -4.46
N GLU A 84 -15.62 -3.88 -3.82
CA GLU A 84 -15.74 -2.61 -3.10
C GLU A 84 -15.88 -1.45 -4.10
N THR A 85 -16.98 -0.70 -4.01
CA THR A 85 -17.26 0.42 -4.91
C THR A 85 -16.47 1.66 -4.51
N PHE A 86 -15.70 2.20 -5.44
CA PHE A 86 -14.94 3.44 -5.30
C PHE A 86 -15.77 4.66 -5.76
N SER A 87 -16.50 4.51 -6.85
CA SER A 87 -17.38 5.55 -7.38
C SER A 87 -18.59 4.92 -8.08
N THR A 88 -19.75 5.53 -7.94
CA THR A 88 -21.00 5.12 -8.59
C THR A 88 -21.31 6.08 -9.74
N GLY A 89 -21.93 5.60 -10.80
CA GLY A 89 -22.38 6.43 -11.93
C GLY A 89 -22.27 5.75 -13.29
N GLY A 90 -22.01 4.44 -13.31
CA GLY A 90 -21.92 3.70 -14.58
C GLY A 90 -23.22 3.64 -15.33
N ASP A 91 -23.25 4.21 -16.54
CA ASP A 91 -24.35 4.06 -17.46
C ASP A 91 -24.39 2.61 -17.99
N GLN A 92 -25.58 2.03 -18.06
CA GLN A 92 -25.82 0.71 -18.66
C GLN A 92 -24.98 -0.45 -18.06
N GLY A 93 -24.57 -0.34 -16.79
CA GLY A 93 -23.79 -1.37 -16.10
C GLY A 93 -22.31 -1.41 -16.48
N MET A 94 -21.79 -0.38 -17.13
CA MET A 94 -20.35 -0.26 -17.44
C MET A 94 -19.51 -0.12 -16.16
N LYS A 95 -18.42 -0.88 -16.08
CA LYS A 95 -17.56 -0.93 -14.89
C LYS A 95 -16.11 -0.80 -15.25
N VAL A 96 -15.35 -0.12 -14.39
CA VAL A 96 -13.89 -0.19 -14.33
C VAL A 96 -13.50 -0.90 -13.05
N VAL A 97 -12.75 -1.99 -13.18
CA VAL A 97 -12.31 -2.83 -12.06
C VAL A 97 -10.81 -2.67 -11.86
N PHE A 98 -10.43 -2.14 -10.71
CA PHE A 98 -9.03 -2.09 -10.25
C PHE A 98 -8.72 -3.39 -9.54
N HIS A 99 -7.77 -4.16 -10.07
CA HIS A 99 -7.33 -5.41 -9.48
C HIS A 99 -6.37 -5.17 -8.32
N ASP A 100 -6.50 -5.99 -7.27
CA ASP A 100 -5.66 -5.91 -6.07
C ASP A 100 -4.21 -6.31 -6.40
N ILE A 101 -3.28 -5.41 -6.09
CA ILE A 101 -1.84 -5.57 -6.31
C ILE A 101 -1.29 -6.86 -5.68
N LEU A 102 -1.77 -7.21 -4.49
CA LEU A 102 -1.31 -8.41 -3.78
C LEU A 102 -1.91 -9.71 -4.34
N SER A 103 -2.92 -9.60 -5.19
CA SER A 103 -3.55 -10.75 -5.85
C SER A 103 -2.92 -11.07 -7.21
N VAL A 104 -2.21 -10.11 -7.83
CA VAL A 104 -1.49 -10.33 -9.07
C VAL A 104 -0.28 -11.22 -8.78
N LYS A 105 -0.29 -12.43 -9.36
CA LYS A 105 0.80 -13.40 -9.19
C LYS A 105 2.04 -12.97 -9.99
N PRO A 106 3.22 -13.56 -9.69
CA PRO A 106 4.46 -13.26 -10.42
C PRO A 106 4.36 -13.41 -11.94
N SER A 107 3.46 -14.27 -12.42
CA SER A 107 3.15 -14.38 -13.85
C SER A 107 1.99 -13.45 -14.20
N LEU A 108 2.32 -12.23 -14.62
CA LEU A 108 1.33 -11.27 -15.10
C LEU A 108 0.49 -11.83 -16.25
N SER A 109 1.12 -12.57 -17.18
CA SER A 109 0.42 -13.17 -18.31
C SER A 109 -0.66 -14.16 -17.89
N GLU A 110 -0.36 -15.07 -16.95
CA GLU A 110 -1.35 -16.02 -16.42
C GLU A 110 -2.50 -15.32 -15.69
N TYR A 111 -2.19 -14.26 -14.97
CA TYR A 111 -3.21 -13.47 -14.26
C TYR A 111 -4.12 -12.75 -15.27
N VAL A 112 -3.53 -12.13 -16.30
CA VAL A 112 -4.28 -11.47 -17.39
C VAL A 112 -5.17 -12.45 -18.14
N ASP A 113 -4.67 -13.63 -18.44
CA ASP A 113 -5.45 -14.66 -19.16
C ASP A 113 -6.63 -15.15 -18.32
N LYS A 114 -6.42 -15.34 -17.02
CA LYS A 114 -7.51 -15.65 -16.09
C LYS A 114 -8.56 -14.53 -16.04
N VAL A 115 -8.14 -13.26 -15.94
CA VAL A 115 -9.07 -12.12 -15.92
C VAL A 115 -9.86 -12.05 -17.22
N LYS A 116 -9.23 -12.32 -18.38
CA LYS A 116 -9.91 -12.40 -19.68
C LYS A 116 -10.95 -13.50 -19.69
N GLU A 117 -10.62 -14.70 -19.20
CA GLU A 117 -11.58 -15.81 -19.11
C GLU A 117 -12.76 -15.45 -18.22
N ASP A 118 -12.53 -14.89 -17.04
CA ASP A 118 -13.56 -14.51 -16.09
C ASP A 118 -14.46 -13.38 -16.64
N THR A 119 -13.96 -12.51 -17.52
CA THR A 119 -14.70 -11.37 -18.09
C THR A 119 -15.21 -11.61 -19.50
N GLN A 120 -14.96 -12.77 -20.11
CA GLN A 120 -15.39 -13.09 -21.50
C GLN A 120 -16.90 -12.88 -21.76
N SER A 121 -17.73 -13.09 -20.73
CA SER A 121 -19.18 -12.94 -20.80
C SER A 121 -19.67 -11.51 -20.52
N ASP A 122 -18.84 -10.65 -19.91
CA ASP A 122 -19.21 -9.30 -19.53
C ASP A 122 -18.45 -8.25 -20.36
N LYS A 123 -19.03 -7.85 -21.47
CA LYS A 123 -18.45 -6.86 -22.42
C LYS A 123 -18.40 -5.43 -21.86
N ASN A 124 -18.95 -5.22 -20.67
CA ASN A 124 -19.09 -3.90 -20.05
C ASN A 124 -18.02 -3.67 -18.96
N VAL A 125 -16.99 -4.51 -18.88
CA VAL A 125 -15.95 -4.41 -17.86
C VAL A 125 -14.61 -4.01 -18.50
N ILE A 126 -13.99 -2.99 -17.94
CA ILE A 126 -12.58 -2.62 -18.19
C ILE A 126 -11.79 -3.03 -16.94
N SER A 127 -10.84 -3.93 -17.09
CA SER A 127 -9.94 -4.36 -16.01
C SER A 127 -8.63 -3.58 -16.04
N ILE A 128 -8.27 -2.97 -14.93
CA ILE A 128 -6.99 -2.29 -14.71
C ILE A 128 -6.16 -3.18 -13.78
N ILE A 129 -5.12 -3.79 -14.34
CA ILE A 129 -4.27 -4.77 -13.64
C ILE A 129 -2.93 -4.11 -13.34
N PRO A 130 -2.49 -4.07 -12.04
CA PRO A 130 -1.22 -3.47 -11.66
C PRO A 130 -0.04 -4.37 -12.00
N SER A 131 1.15 -3.78 -12.17
CA SER A 131 2.40 -4.52 -12.27
C SER A 131 2.72 -5.24 -10.95
N PRO A 132 3.08 -6.53 -10.97
CA PRO A 132 3.47 -7.28 -9.79
C PRO A 132 4.83 -6.85 -9.22
N ASP A 133 5.65 -6.12 -9.98
CA ASP A 133 7.01 -5.73 -9.58
C ASP A 133 7.05 -4.87 -8.33
N TYR A 134 5.97 -4.12 -8.07
CA TYR A 134 5.82 -3.24 -6.91
C TYR A 134 5.13 -3.90 -5.71
N ALA A 135 4.61 -5.13 -5.85
CA ALA A 135 3.76 -5.77 -4.83
C ALA A 135 4.48 -5.92 -3.48
N SER A 136 5.76 -6.34 -3.50
CA SER A 136 6.54 -6.53 -2.26
C SER A 136 6.84 -5.21 -1.55
N GLU A 137 7.19 -4.16 -2.29
CA GLU A 137 7.45 -2.83 -1.75
C GLU A 137 6.17 -2.24 -1.13
N ILE A 138 5.07 -2.31 -1.86
CA ILE A 138 3.76 -1.82 -1.42
C ILE A 138 3.31 -2.55 -0.14
N GLN A 139 3.46 -3.87 -0.09
CA GLN A 139 3.14 -4.65 1.09
C GLN A 139 3.97 -4.22 2.30
N GLN A 140 5.29 -4.10 2.16
CA GLN A 140 6.18 -3.68 3.24
C GLN A 140 5.85 -2.29 3.79
N ILE A 141 5.55 -1.33 2.91
CA ILE A 141 5.17 0.02 3.34
C ILE A 141 3.82 0.00 4.05
N ALA A 142 2.82 -0.72 3.55
CA ALA A 142 1.52 -0.84 4.19
C ALA A 142 1.62 -1.53 5.57
N GLU A 143 2.45 -2.56 5.71
CA GLU A 143 2.75 -3.19 7.00
C GLU A 143 3.41 -2.22 7.97
N ALA A 144 4.37 -1.40 7.52
CA ALA A 144 5.02 -0.39 8.34
C ALA A 144 4.00 0.65 8.85
N ILE A 145 3.07 1.11 8.00
CA ILE A 145 1.98 2.02 8.37
C ILE A 145 1.10 1.39 9.46
N LEU A 146 0.73 0.12 9.31
CA LEU A 146 -0.07 -0.59 10.31
C LEU A 146 0.65 -0.72 11.66
N ARG A 147 1.98 -0.98 11.66
CA ARG A 147 2.79 -1.04 12.88
C ARG A 147 2.91 0.32 13.57
N ILE A 148 3.10 1.40 12.80
CA ILE A 148 3.14 2.76 13.33
C ILE A 148 1.78 3.12 13.96
N ASN A 149 0.68 2.81 13.30
CA ASN A 149 -0.65 3.06 13.84
C ASN A 149 -0.90 2.25 15.13
N TYR A 150 -0.46 0.99 15.16
CA TYR A 150 -0.55 0.16 16.36
C TYR A 150 0.18 0.78 17.55
N ILE A 151 1.46 1.19 17.37
CA ILE A 151 2.26 1.67 18.50
C ILE A 151 1.75 3.00 19.05
N LYS A 152 1.11 3.84 18.24
CA LYS A 152 0.45 5.08 18.66
C LYS A 152 -0.70 4.82 19.64
N ASP A 153 -1.38 3.70 19.51
CA ASP A 153 -2.56 3.34 20.29
C ASP A 153 -2.21 2.49 21.52
N VAL A 154 -0.91 2.16 21.76
CA VAL A 154 -0.50 1.38 22.91
C VAL A 154 -0.70 2.20 24.21
N PRO A 155 -1.48 1.68 25.18
CA PRO A 155 -1.72 2.38 26.44
C PRO A 155 -0.51 2.30 27.39
N ASN A 156 -0.48 3.23 28.35
CA ASN A 156 0.45 3.20 29.50
C ASN A 156 1.95 3.27 29.16
N LEU A 157 2.30 3.90 28.04
CA LEU A 157 3.69 4.21 27.70
C LEU A 157 4.28 5.23 28.68
N THR A 158 5.53 5.06 29.06
CA THR A 158 6.30 6.04 29.83
C THR A 158 6.49 7.35 29.04
N PRO A 159 6.85 8.46 29.67
CA PRO A 159 7.13 9.72 28.95
C PRO A 159 8.25 9.59 27.90
N GLU A 160 9.27 8.78 28.20
CA GLU A 160 10.38 8.49 27.27
C GLU A 160 9.91 7.66 26.07
N GLU A 161 9.10 6.62 26.33
CA GLU A 161 8.51 5.79 25.26
C GLU A 161 7.58 6.61 24.36
N LYS A 162 6.75 7.49 24.94
CA LYS A 162 5.89 8.39 24.15
C LYS A 162 6.69 9.27 23.20
N LYS A 163 7.83 9.77 23.66
CA LYS A 163 8.71 10.60 22.84
C LYS A 163 9.20 9.81 21.61
N VAL A 164 9.63 8.55 21.81
CA VAL A 164 10.06 7.67 20.71
C VAL A 164 8.90 7.37 19.77
N VAL A 165 7.73 7.07 20.31
CA VAL A 165 6.52 6.83 19.51
C VAL A 165 6.13 8.07 18.70
N ASP A 166 6.21 9.27 19.26
CA ASP A 166 5.93 10.51 18.54
C ASP A 166 6.93 10.74 17.39
N GLU A 167 8.22 10.46 17.62
CA GLU A 167 9.25 10.51 16.56
C GLU A 167 8.94 9.54 15.42
N ILE A 168 8.56 8.30 15.74
CA ILE A 168 8.17 7.30 14.74
C ILE A 168 6.88 7.73 14.03
N ALA A 169 5.90 8.24 14.77
CA ALA A 169 4.62 8.69 14.23
C ALA A 169 4.78 9.84 13.23
N ASN A 170 5.77 10.70 13.40
CA ASN A 170 6.08 11.77 12.45
C ASN A 170 6.50 11.25 11.07
N THR A 171 6.94 9.98 10.96
CA THR A 171 7.28 9.36 9.67
C THR A 171 6.05 8.83 8.92
N LEU A 172 4.87 8.84 9.53
CA LEU A 172 3.66 8.25 8.97
C LEU A 172 3.22 8.92 7.66
N GLU A 173 3.32 10.25 7.60
CA GLU A 173 2.97 11.03 6.40
C GLU A 173 3.90 10.67 5.23
N ASP A 174 5.20 10.58 5.49
CA ASP A 174 6.18 10.16 4.49
C ASP A 174 5.93 8.73 4.01
N LYS A 175 5.61 7.81 4.93
CA LYS A 175 5.26 6.42 4.58
C LYS A 175 3.98 6.35 3.76
N THR A 176 2.97 7.13 4.10
CA THR A 176 1.72 7.20 3.33
C THR A 176 1.98 7.74 1.92
N SER A 177 2.81 8.78 1.79
CA SER A 177 3.21 9.32 0.49
C SER A 177 4.02 8.32 -0.34
N GLN A 178 4.93 7.56 0.28
CA GLN A 178 5.66 6.47 -0.38
C GLN A 178 4.71 5.38 -0.88
N LEU A 179 3.72 4.99 -0.06
CA LEU A 179 2.71 4.01 -0.45
C LEU A 179 1.91 4.48 -1.65
N GLU A 180 1.43 5.73 -1.63
CA GLU A 180 0.68 6.34 -2.74
C GLU A 180 1.50 6.32 -4.04
N GLN A 181 2.77 6.75 -3.99
CA GLN A 181 3.65 6.76 -5.15
C GLN A 181 3.92 5.37 -5.70
N ALA A 182 4.19 4.37 -4.86
CA ALA A 182 4.42 3.00 -5.27
C ALA A 182 3.17 2.38 -5.92
N ILE A 183 1.98 2.68 -5.37
CA ILE A 183 0.70 2.26 -5.94
C ILE A 183 0.49 2.92 -7.32
N ILE A 184 0.70 4.23 -7.46
CA ILE A 184 0.57 4.93 -8.74
C ILE A 184 1.47 4.28 -9.79
N LYS A 185 2.75 4.04 -9.47
CA LYS A 185 3.70 3.39 -10.37
C LYS A 185 3.21 2.01 -10.80
N SER A 186 2.70 1.21 -9.88
CA SER A 186 2.23 -0.14 -10.19
C SER A 186 1.09 -0.16 -11.22
N TYR A 187 0.25 0.87 -11.27
CA TYR A 187 -0.84 0.99 -12.24
C TYR A 187 -0.49 1.78 -13.51
N THR A 188 0.66 2.46 -13.56
CA THR A 188 1.02 3.34 -14.68
C THR A 188 2.28 2.92 -15.42
N GLU A 189 3.16 2.12 -14.82
CA GLU A 189 4.46 1.69 -15.37
C GLU A 189 4.48 0.19 -15.73
N GLY A 190 3.31 -0.44 -15.91
CA GLY A 190 3.16 -1.85 -16.26
C GLY A 190 3.09 -2.13 -17.76
#